data_79b7786f0532babd0eabbdf707768c66
#
_entry.id   79b7786f0532babd0eabbdf707768c66
#
_cell.length_a   1.000
_cell.length_b   1.000
_cell.length_c   1.000
_cell.angle_alpha   90.00
_cell.angle_beta   90.00
_cell.angle_gamma   90.00
#
_symmetry.space_group_name_H-M   'P 1'
#
loop_
_entity.id
_entity.type
_entity.pdbx_description
1 polymer ?
#
loop_
_entity_poly.entity_id
_entity_poly.type
_entity_poly.pdbx_seq_one_letter_code
_entity_poly.pdbx_strand_id
1 'polypeptide(L)'
;MKPNVKWRYSVWIRLLYIIIFVIVLGELFFNNYSFFRIPTTSMEPTLFPGDRVLVTNFTTGDIVHNDVIVFNMPFLKEPFDSIVFCSDQYFVKRCIALPNDTFEIKGGFFRVHGYKGLLGNMKQQKLVSKGIDTVMYNNNQISVFQAENKFWSVREFGPLWVPAKNMTVVIDSASWIVYKALIEWEQKKKMHLKLNKVYLGDS
;
A
#
# COMPACT_ATOMS: atom_id res chain seq x y z
N MET A 1 56.98 34.93 20.00
CA MET A 1 55.67 35.33 19.44
C MET A 1 54.57 34.50 20.13
N LYS A 2 53.73 35.09 20.97
CA LYS A 2 52.58 34.37 21.54
C LYS A 2 51.53 34.21 20.47
N PRO A 3 50.99 33.00 20.22
CA PRO A 3 49.95 32.81 19.18
C PRO A 3 48.73 33.64 19.56
N ASN A 4 48.16 34.32 18.56
CA ASN A 4 47.03 35.21 18.76
C ASN A 4 45.80 34.40 19.18
N VAL A 5 45.48 34.42 20.46
CA VAL A 5 44.40 33.59 21.09
C VAL A 5 43.05 33.84 20.39
N LYS A 6 42.78 35.08 19.97
CA LYS A 6 41.55 35.43 19.25
C LYS A 6 41.36 34.65 17.93
N TRP A 7 42.44 34.34 17.20
CA TRP A 7 42.37 33.57 15.95
C TRP A 7 41.96 32.11 16.19
N ARG A 8 42.48 31.50 17.27
CA ARG A 8 42.11 30.11 17.63
C ARG A 8 40.63 29.99 18.00
N TYR A 9 40.06 30.90 18.80
CA TYR A 9 38.61 30.90 19.09
C TYR A 9 37.77 31.07 17.85
N SER A 10 38.17 31.90 16.91
CA SER A 10 37.44 32.07 15.61
C SER A 10 37.40 30.79 14.79
N VAL A 11 38.46 29.99 14.79
CA VAL A 11 38.49 28.70 14.08
C VAL A 11 37.55 27.67 14.74
N TRP A 12 37.60 27.56 16.08
CA TRP A 12 36.73 26.63 16.80
C TRP A 12 35.24 26.98 16.66
N ILE A 13 34.89 28.25 16.66
CA ILE A 13 33.54 28.73 16.45
C ILE A 13 33.05 28.34 15.03
N ARG A 14 33.88 28.53 14.01
CA ARG A 14 33.53 28.11 12.61
C ARG A 14 33.34 26.62 12.50
N LEU A 15 34.20 25.83 13.11
CA LEU A 15 34.06 24.36 13.15
C LEU A 15 32.75 23.94 13.84
N LEU A 16 32.40 24.59 14.93
CA LEU A 16 31.15 24.34 15.64
C LEU A 16 29.94 24.62 14.72
N TYR A 17 29.92 25.74 13.99
CA TYR A 17 28.85 26.03 13.04
C TYR A 17 28.76 25.01 11.90
N ILE A 18 29.89 24.54 11.38
CA ILE A 18 29.92 23.48 10.36
C ILE A 18 29.34 22.18 10.92
N ILE A 19 29.71 21.79 12.13
CA ILE A 19 29.19 20.58 12.78
C ILE A 19 27.67 20.70 12.98
N ILE A 20 27.19 21.81 13.53
CA ILE A 20 25.75 22.04 13.71
C ILE A 20 25.03 21.99 12.37
N PHE A 21 25.58 22.64 11.34
CA PHE A 21 25.00 22.63 10.00
C PHE A 21 24.90 21.20 9.42
N VAL A 22 25.94 20.39 9.55
CA VAL A 22 25.94 18.99 9.10
C VAL A 22 24.92 18.15 9.87
N ILE A 23 24.80 18.36 11.18
CA ILE A 23 23.78 17.67 12.00
C ILE A 23 22.38 18.04 11.54
N VAL A 24 22.09 19.34 11.38
CA VAL A 24 20.78 19.80 10.92
C VAL A 24 20.44 19.27 9.52
N LEU A 25 21.41 19.26 8.60
CA LEU A 25 21.21 18.65 7.27
C LEU A 25 20.95 17.15 7.38
N GLY A 26 21.66 16.44 8.25
CA GLY A 26 21.45 15.03 8.51
C GLY A 26 20.05 14.75 9.03
N GLU A 27 19.60 15.48 10.04
CA GLU A 27 18.25 15.38 10.60
C GLU A 27 17.18 15.64 9.52
N LEU A 28 17.33 16.69 8.73
CA LEU A 28 16.43 16.99 7.63
C LEU A 28 16.38 15.85 6.60
N PHE A 29 17.53 15.28 6.26
CA PHE A 29 17.60 14.16 5.32
C PHE A 29 16.90 12.92 5.87
N PHE A 30 17.27 12.45 7.06
CA PHE A 30 16.73 11.22 7.65
C PHE A 30 15.25 11.32 8.02
N ASN A 31 14.72 12.51 8.32
CA ASN A 31 13.30 12.71 8.54
C ASN A 31 12.46 12.65 7.23
N ASN A 32 13.09 13.01 6.11
CA ASN A 32 12.38 13.07 4.82
C ASN A 32 12.59 11.84 3.93
N TYR A 33 13.58 11.01 4.21
CA TYR A 33 13.92 9.86 3.38
C TYR A 33 14.11 8.60 4.21
N SER A 34 13.67 7.48 3.66
CA SER A 34 13.87 6.15 4.22
C SER A 34 14.50 5.22 3.20
N PHE A 35 15.39 4.34 3.66
CA PHE A 35 16.02 3.32 2.84
C PHE A 35 15.36 1.98 3.07
N PHE A 36 14.97 1.31 1.99
CA PHE A 36 14.43 -0.04 2.06
C PHE A 36 15.20 -0.98 1.14
N ARG A 37 15.24 -2.25 1.53
CA ARG A 37 15.72 -3.33 0.68
C ARG A 37 14.53 -4.16 0.22
N ILE A 38 14.47 -4.46 -1.09
CA ILE A 38 13.38 -5.26 -1.66
C ILE A 38 13.63 -6.74 -1.36
N PRO A 39 12.72 -7.43 -0.64
CA PRO A 39 12.94 -8.83 -0.26
C PRO A 39 12.32 -9.82 -1.25
N THR A 40 11.36 -9.42 -2.08
CA THR A 40 10.51 -10.32 -2.86
C THR A 40 10.42 -9.93 -4.33
N THR A 41 9.98 -10.88 -5.17
CA THR A 41 9.81 -10.71 -6.62
C THR A 41 8.51 -9.99 -7.04
N SER A 42 7.65 -9.62 -6.09
CA SER A 42 6.29 -9.11 -6.37
C SER A 42 6.24 -7.80 -7.17
N MET A 43 7.37 -7.08 -7.26
CA MET A 43 7.51 -5.84 -8.01
C MET A 43 8.29 -5.98 -9.31
N GLU A 44 8.69 -7.20 -9.69
CA GLU A 44 9.36 -7.44 -10.96
C GLU A 44 8.47 -7.10 -12.18
N PRO A 45 9.06 -6.55 -13.23
CA PRO A 45 10.48 -6.23 -13.46
C PRO A 45 10.87 -4.81 -12.99
N THR A 46 10.02 -4.11 -12.23
CA THR A 46 10.29 -2.71 -11.80
C THR A 46 11.36 -2.67 -10.71
N LEU A 47 11.28 -3.59 -9.75
CA LEU A 47 12.22 -3.76 -8.65
C LEU A 47 12.51 -5.25 -8.49
N PHE A 48 13.77 -5.59 -8.23
CA PHE A 48 14.22 -6.96 -8.04
C PHE A 48 14.61 -7.24 -6.58
N PRO A 49 14.54 -8.50 -6.13
CA PRO A 49 15.04 -8.88 -4.81
C PRO A 49 16.51 -8.46 -4.64
N GLY A 50 16.80 -7.78 -3.53
CA GLY A 50 18.12 -7.24 -3.23
C GLY A 50 18.31 -5.78 -3.58
N ASP A 51 17.46 -5.19 -4.43
CA ASP A 51 17.50 -3.76 -4.74
C ASP A 51 17.37 -2.92 -3.46
N ARG A 52 18.08 -1.80 -3.45
CA ARG A 52 17.95 -0.77 -2.41
C ARG A 52 17.24 0.43 -2.99
N VAL A 53 16.19 0.86 -2.35
CA VAL A 53 15.37 2.00 -2.79
C VAL A 53 15.41 3.10 -1.73
N LEU A 54 15.49 4.33 -2.20
CA LEU A 54 15.33 5.53 -1.40
C LEU A 54 13.89 6.01 -1.58
N VAL A 55 13.17 6.11 -0.49
CA VAL A 55 11.76 6.51 -0.47
C VAL A 55 11.63 7.86 0.22
N THR A 56 10.86 8.75 -0.37
CA THR A 56 10.47 10.00 0.27
C THR A 56 9.35 9.75 1.27
N ASN A 57 9.51 10.25 2.50
CA ASN A 57 8.51 10.13 3.56
C ASN A 57 7.38 11.17 3.44
N PHE A 58 7.45 12.02 2.42
CA PHE A 58 6.43 13.03 2.11
C PHE A 58 5.97 12.87 0.67
N THR A 59 4.69 13.12 0.45
CA THR A 59 4.13 13.20 -0.89
C THR A 59 4.15 14.66 -1.35
N THR A 60 4.67 14.91 -2.54
CA THR A 60 4.66 16.24 -3.17
C THR A 60 3.40 16.50 -3.99
N GLY A 61 2.46 15.58 -3.97
CA GLY A 61 1.20 15.64 -4.72
C GLY A 61 0.30 14.45 -4.37
N ASP A 62 -0.83 14.36 -5.07
CA ASP A 62 -1.74 13.24 -4.94
C ASP A 62 -1.14 11.98 -5.58
N ILE A 63 -1.42 10.82 -4.98
CA ILE A 63 -1.08 9.53 -5.56
C ILE A 63 -1.85 9.38 -6.87
N VAL A 64 -1.17 8.93 -7.93
CA VAL A 64 -1.79 8.68 -9.23
C VAL A 64 -1.67 7.20 -9.62
N HIS A 65 -2.43 6.80 -10.65
CA HIS A 65 -2.36 5.43 -11.16
C HIS A 65 -0.93 5.08 -11.59
N ASN A 66 -0.50 3.88 -11.25
CA ASN A 66 0.83 3.31 -11.48
C ASN A 66 1.95 3.83 -10.56
N ASP A 67 1.70 4.73 -9.64
CA ASP A 67 2.70 5.08 -8.64
C ASP A 67 3.15 3.85 -7.85
N VAL A 68 4.43 3.82 -7.54
CA VAL A 68 5.00 2.81 -6.64
C VAL A 68 5.04 3.42 -5.25
N ILE A 69 4.26 2.84 -4.36
CA ILE A 69 4.09 3.35 -3.00
C ILE A 69 4.63 2.36 -1.96
N VAL A 70 5.16 2.90 -0.88
CA VAL A 70 5.54 2.15 0.32
C VAL A 70 4.52 2.45 1.40
N PHE A 71 3.96 1.43 2.01
CA PHE A 71 2.90 1.58 3.01
C PHE A 71 2.93 0.44 4.01
N ASN A 72 2.33 0.68 5.17
CA ASN A 72 2.00 -0.36 6.14
C ASN A 72 0.58 -0.85 5.87
N MET A 73 0.38 -2.14 5.92
CA MET A 73 -0.92 -2.76 5.71
C MET A 73 -1.35 -3.50 6.97
N PRO A 74 -2.56 -3.26 7.48
CA PRO A 74 -3.13 -4.12 8.49
C PRO A 74 -3.38 -5.52 7.90
N PHE A 75 -3.14 -6.57 8.68
CA PHE A 75 -3.39 -7.94 8.27
C PHE A 75 -4.21 -8.70 9.32
N LEU A 76 -4.89 -9.72 8.85
CA LEU A 76 -5.65 -10.62 9.73
C LEU A 76 -4.68 -11.50 10.49
N LYS A 77 -4.74 -11.45 11.83
CA LYS A 77 -4.03 -12.38 12.72
C LYS A 77 -4.81 -13.67 12.82
N GLU A 78 -4.12 -14.81 12.77
CA GLU A 78 -4.78 -16.08 13.06
C GLU A 78 -5.37 -16.11 14.50
N PRO A 79 -6.57 -16.64 14.68
CA PRO A 79 -7.44 -17.39 13.77
C PRO A 79 -8.28 -16.59 12.76
N PHE A 80 -7.81 -15.47 12.23
CA PHE A 80 -8.47 -14.57 11.27
C PHE A 80 -9.68 -13.80 11.83
N ASP A 81 -9.70 -13.60 13.14
CA ASP A 81 -10.78 -12.92 13.86
C ASP A 81 -10.44 -11.46 14.22
N SER A 82 -9.17 -11.08 14.07
CA SER A 82 -8.69 -9.73 14.42
C SER A 82 -7.73 -9.17 13.39
N ILE A 83 -7.81 -7.86 13.17
CA ILE A 83 -6.87 -7.13 12.34
C ILE A 83 -5.79 -6.51 13.22
N VAL A 84 -4.53 -6.78 12.88
CA VAL A 84 -3.35 -6.22 13.55
C VAL A 84 -2.64 -5.28 12.61
N PHE A 85 -2.26 -4.13 13.11
CA PHE A 85 -1.40 -3.18 12.40
C PHE A 85 0.04 -3.31 12.93
N CYS A 86 0.97 -3.67 12.05
CA CYS A 86 2.40 -3.72 12.38
C CYS A 86 3.10 -2.54 11.73
N SER A 87 3.51 -1.60 12.55
CA SER A 87 4.17 -0.36 12.11
C SER A 87 5.56 -0.57 11.49
N ASP A 88 6.18 -1.72 11.74
CA ASP A 88 7.50 -2.11 11.25
C ASP A 88 7.47 -2.99 9.99
N GLN A 89 6.27 -3.36 9.51
CA GLN A 89 6.10 -4.11 8.27
C GLN A 89 5.71 -3.19 7.12
N TYR A 90 6.61 -3.04 6.17
CA TYR A 90 6.43 -2.21 4.99
C TYR A 90 6.20 -3.06 3.74
N PHE A 91 5.24 -2.65 2.94
CA PHE A 91 4.93 -3.23 1.64
C PHE A 91 5.25 -2.22 0.54
N VAL A 92 5.82 -2.70 -0.55
CA VAL A 92 6.03 -1.92 -1.77
C VAL A 92 5.11 -2.48 -2.83
N LYS A 93 4.17 -1.68 -3.33
CA LYS A 93 3.22 -2.08 -4.38
C LYS A 93 2.95 -0.93 -5.34
N ARG A 94 2.43 -1.30 -6.51
CA ARG A 94 1.96 -0.34 -7.50
C ARG A 94 0.51 0.00 -7.25
N CYS A 95 0.19 1.30 -7.19
CA CYS A 95 -1.18 1.80 -7.06
C CYS A 95 -1.92 1.61 -8.38
N ILE A 96 -2.92 0.74 -8.41
CA ILE A 96 -3.68 0.43 -9.62
C ILE A 96 -5.02 1.15 -9.65
N ALA A 97 -5.63 1.38 -8.50
CA ALA A 97 -6.90 2.07 -8.38
C ALA A 97 -6.84 3.13 -7.27
N LEU A 98 -7.52 4.22 -7.47
CA LEU A 98 -7.59 5.37 -6.58
C LEU A 98 -8.97 5.45 -5.91
N PRO A 99 -9.12 6.27 -4.86
CA PRO A 99 -10.44 6.56 -4.29
C PRO A 99 -11.44 7.01 -5.37
N ASN A 100 -12.67 6.48 -5.33
CA ASN A 100 -13.76 6.58 -6.31
C ASN A 100 -13.61 5.77 -7.60
N ASP A 101 -12.50 5.08 -7.80
CA ASP A 101 -12.38 4.19 -8.92
C ASP A 101 -13.27 2.96 -8.78
N THR A 102 -13.68 2.42 -9.93
CA THR A 102 -14.23 1.07 -10.02
C THR A 102 -13.24 0.21 -10.78
N PHE A 103 -12.58 -0.68 -10.06
CA PHE A 103 -11.55 -1.58 -10.57
C PHE A 103 -12.13 -2.93 -10.97
N GLU A 104 -11.65 -3.47 -12.07
CA GLU A 104 -11.97 -4.83 -12.52
C GLU A 104 -10.76 -5.49 -13.22
N ILE A 105 -10.76 -6.82 -13.26
CA ILE A 105 -9.90 -7.61 -14.13
C ILE A 105 -10.80 -8.34 -15.13
N LYS A 106 -10.58 -8.12 -16.42
CA LYS A 106 -11.27 -8.81 -17.52
C LYS A 106 -10.28 -9.50 -18.44
N GLY A 107 -10.43 -10.80 -18.57
CA GLY A 107 -9.55 -11.62 -19.39
C GLY A 107 -8.08 -11.55 -18.96
N GLY A 108 -7.80 -11.27 -17.66
CA GLY A 108 -6.46 -11.08 -17.11
C GLY A 108 -5.91 -9.66 -17.23
N PHE A 109 -6.68 -8.70 -17.79
CA PHE A 109 -6.26 -7.30 -17.92
C PHE A 109 -6.92 -6.40 -16.88
N PHE A 110 -6.11 -5.53 -16.26
CA PHE A 110 -6.55 -4.55 -15.29
C PHE A 110 -7.27 -3.39 -15.96
N ARG A 111 -8.41 -3.01 -15.42
CA ARG A 111 -9.22 -1.90 -15.89
C ARG A 111 -9.74 -1.07 -14.72
N VAL A 112 -9.82 0.22 -14.95
CA VAL A 112 -10.51 1.17 -14.07
C VAL A 112 -11.49 1.93 -14.94
N HIS A 113 -12.74 1.99 -14.51
CA HIS A 113 -13.79 2.65 -15.28
C HIS A 113 -13.45 4.12 -15.51
N GLY A 114 -13.54 4.58 -16.75
CA GLY A 114 -13.20 5.95 -17.14
C GLY A 114 -11.70 6.23 -17.34
N TYR A 115 -10.81 5.34 -16.91
CA TYR A 115 -9.37 5.49 -17.11
C TYR A 115 -8.92 4.79 -18.40
N LYS A 116 -8.24 5.54 -19.27
CA LYS A 116 -7.78 5.03 -20.58
C LYS A 116 -6.31 4.62 -20.63
N GLY A 117 -5.56 4.86 -19.55
CA GLY A 117 -4.15 4.52 -19.47
C GLY A 117 -3.90 3.03 -19.24
N LEU A 118 -2.68 2.59 -19.47
CA LEU A 118 -2.24 1.25 -19.12
C LEU A 118 -2.03 1.15 -17.60
N LEU A 119 -2.45 0.04 -17.00
CA LEU A 119 -2.34 -0.20 -15.57
C LEU A 119 -1.44 -1.39 -15.28
N GLY A 120 -0.50 -1.21 -14.37
CA GLY A 120 0.35 -2.28 -13.88
C GLY A 120 1.31 -2.88 -14.92
N ASN A 121 1.69 -4.13 -14.71
CA ASN A 121 2.63 -4.85 -15.57
C ASN A 121 1.91 -5.53 -16.74
N MET A 122 1.89 -4.89 -17.90
CA MET A 122 1.25 -5.43 -19.10
C MET A 122 1.83 -6.75 -19.61
N LYS A 123 3.13 -6.99 -19.40
CA LYS A 123 3.76 -8.26 -19.80
C LYS A 123 3.19 -9.42 -18.98
N GLN A 124 3.05 -9.23 -17.69
CA GLN A 124 2.49 -10.24 -16.79
C GLN A 124 1.00 -10.46 -17.05
N GLN A 125 0.23 -9.40 -17.26
CA GLN A 125 -1.19 -9.49 -17.63
C GLN A 125 -1.39 -10.28 -18.92
N LYS A 126 -0.54 -10.09 -19.93
CA LYS A 126 -0.57 -10.88 -21.17
C LYS A 126 -0.29 -12.37 -20.94
N LEU A 127 0.57 -12.73 -19.98
CA LEU A 127 0.81 -14.14 -19.63
C LEU A 127 -0.42 -14.73 -18.94
N VAL A 128 -0.98 -14.04 -17.97
CA VAL A 128 -2.22 -14.45 -17.28
C VAL A 128 -3.37 -14.59 -18.25
N SER A 129 -3.54 -13.67 -19.20
CA SER A 129 -4.60 -13.75 -20.21
C SER A 129 -4.51 -14.99 -21.09
N LYS A 130 -3.30 -15.52 -21.33
CA LYS A 130 -3.05 -16.76 -22.07
C LYS A 130 -3.16 -18.02 -21.21
N GLY A 131 -3.52 -17.90 -19.91
CA GLY A 131 -3.61 -19.03 -19.00
C GLY A 131 -2.23 -19.51 -18.48
N ILE A 132 -1.18 -18.71 -18.67
CA ILE A 132 0.14 -18.99 -18.14
C ILE A 132 0.20 -18.35 -16.75
N ASP A 133 -0.10 -19.14 -15.72
CA ASP A 133 0.04 -18.71 -14.32
C ASP A 133 1.53 -18.70 -13.94
N THR A 134 2.16 -17.54 -14.09
CA THR A 134 3.55 -17.33 -13.65
C THR A 134 3.64 -16.99 -12.16
N VAL A 135 2.53 -16.83 -11.49
CA VAL A 135 2.44 -16.56 -10.07
C VAL A 135 1.67 -17.69 -9.44
N MET A 136 2.34 -18.50 -8.62
CA MET A 136 1.65 -19.38 -7.68
C MET A 136 0.89 -18.50 -6.68
N TYR A 137 -0.32 -18.08 -7.06
CA TYR A 137 -1.25 -17.58 -6.06
C TYR A 137 -1.64 -18.78 -5.20
N ASN A 138 -1.20 -18.76 -3.96
CA ASN A 138 -1.78 -19.66 -2.97
C ASN A 138 -3.30 -19.48 -3.03
N ASN A 139 -4.02 -20.54 -3.40
CA ASN A 139 -5.47 -20.55 -3.54
C ASN A 139 -6.19 -20.00 -2.30
N ASN A 140 -5.53 -20.00 -1.14
CA ASN A 140 -6.03 -19.46 0.12
C ASN A 140 -6.14 -17.92 0.16
N GLN A 141 -5.42 -17.17 -0.66
CA GLN A 141 -5.53 -15.70 -0.66
C GLN A 141 -6.65 -15.18 -1.56
N ILE A 142 -7.04 -15.95 -2.56
CA ILE A 142 -8.20 -15.61 -3.42
C ILE A 142 -9.51 -15.97 -2.73
N SER A 143 -9.50 -16.97 -1.85
CA SER A 143 -10.69 -17.45 -1.14
C SER A 143 -11.34 -16.40 -0.22
N VAL A 144 -10.59 -15.41 0.25
CA VAL A 144 -11.14 -14.30 1.06
C VAL A 144 -12.15 -13.46 0.26
N PHE A 145 -12.06 -13.46 -1.08
CA PHE A 145 -12.97 -12.74 -1.98
C PHE A 145 -13.99 -13.64 -2.67
N GLN A 146 -14.05 -14.92 -2.34
CA GLN A 146 -15.14 -15.81 -2.78
C GLN A 146 -16.39 -15.53 -1.93
N ALA A 147 -17.00 -14.36 -2.16
CA ALA A 147 -18.35 -14.12 -1.71
C ALA A 147 -19.28 -15.13 -2.39
N GLU A 148 -20.26 -15.64 -1.68
CA GLU A 148 -21.12 -16.79 -1.98
C GLU A 148 -21.71 -16.89 -3.40
N ASN A 149 -21.54 -15.91 -4.27
CA ASN A 149 -22.02 -15.94 -5.65
C ASN A 149 -21.09 -15.22 -6.67
N LYS A 150 -19.86 -14.86 -6.31
CA LYS A 150 -18.92 -14.22 -7.24
C LYS A 150 -17.61 -15.01 -7.27
N PHE A 151 -17.42 -15.79 -8.30
CA PHE A 151 -16.14 -16.46 -8.58
C PHE A 151 -15.14 -15.44 -9.15
N TRP A 152 -14.51 -14.67 -8.27
CA TRP A 152 -13.40 -13.83 -8.66
C TRP A 152 -12.13 -14.67 -8.81
N SER A 153 -11.40 -14.39 -9.83
CA SER A 153 -10.14 -15.06 -10.17
C SER A 153 -9.09 -14.05 -10.59
N VAL A 154 -7.87 -14.52 -10.84
CA VAL A 154 -6.80 -13.67 -11.40
C VAL A 154 -7.10 -13.18 -12.82
N ARG A 155 -8.07 -13.79 -13.52
CA ARG A 155 -8.48 -13.41 -14.87
C ARG A 155 -9.77 -12.61 -14.90
N GLU A 156 -10.66 -12.85 -13.93
CA GLU A 156 -11.98 -12.22 -13.84
C GLU A 156 -12.20 -11.77 -12.40
N PHE A 157 -12.16 -10.47 -12.16
CA PHE A 157 -12.31 -9.88 -10.83
C PHE A 157 -13.12 -8.60 -10.90
N GLY A 158 -13.93 -8.34 -9.89
CA GLY A 158 -14.70 -7.11 -9.76
C GLY A 158 -16.07 -7.20 -10.47
N PRO A 159 -16.70 -6.05 -10.72
CA PRO A 159 -16.20 -4.72 -10.37
C PRO A 159 -16.07 -4.48 -8.86
N LEU A 160 -14.99 -3.85 -8.44
CA LEU A 160 -14.74 -3.42 -7.07
C LEU A 160 -14.67 -1.89 -7.03
N TRP A 161 -15.59 -1.26 -6.34
CA TRP A 161 -15.50 0.17 -6.09
C TRP A 161 -14.56 0.47 -4.92
N VAL A 162 -13.67 1.44 -5.09
CA VAL A 162 -12.72 1.89 -4.06
C VAL A 162 -13.32 3.11 -3.34
N PRO A 163 -13.72 2.99 -2.07
CA PRO A 163 -14.31 4.12 -1.34
C PRO A 163 -13.34 5.28 -1.20
N ALA A 164 -13.86 6.51 -1.28
CA ALA A 164 -13.11 7.71 -0.95
C ALA A 164 -13.33 8.12 0.51
N LYS A 165 -12.45 8.97 1.02
CA LYS A 165 -12.60 9.57 2.35
C LYS A 165 -13.94 10.32 2.46
N ASN A 166 -14.63 10.12 3.57
CA ASN A 166 -15.94 10.73 3.86
C ASN A 166 -17.11 10.30 2.94
N MET A 167 -16.95 9.21 2.21
CA MET A 167 -18.05 8.64 1.42
C MET A 167 -18.89 7.69 2.26
N THR A 168 -20.19 7.64 1.96
CA THR A 168 -21.11 6.67 2.56
C THR A 168 -21.20 5.45 1.66
N VAL A 169 -20.95 4.28 2.22
CA VAL A 169 -21.04 2.99 1.53
C VAL A 169 -22.27 2.24 2.04
N VAL A 170 -23.14 1.84 1.12
CA VAL A 170 -24.25 0.93 1.47
C VAL A 170 -23.70 -0.50 1.54
N ILE A 171 -23.81 -1.09 2.71
CA ILE A 171 -23.34 -2.46 2.95
C ILE A 171 -24.54 -3.41 2.93
N ASP A 172 -24.58 -4.24 1.92
CA ASP A 172 -25.53 -5.35 1.76
C ASP A 172 -24.84 -6.71 1.96
N SER A 173 -25.59 -7.80 1.80
CA SER A 173 -25.04 -9.16 1.95
C SER A 173 -23.95 -9.52 0.94
N ALA A 174 -23.89 -8.85 -0.20
CA ALA A 174 -22.88 -9.08 -1.23
C ALA A 174 -21.60 -8.25 -1.03
N SER A 175 -21.74 -7.03 -0.54
CA SER A 175 -20.64 -6.08 -0.34
C SER A 175 -19.99 -6.21 1.04
N TRP A 176 -20.71 -6.72 2.04
CA TRP A 176 -20.20 -6.81 3.40
C TRP A 176 -18.91 -7.63 3.50
N ILE A 177 -18.79 -8.74 2.77
CA ILE A 177 -17.59 -9.59 2.78
C ILE A 177 -16.37 -8.82 2.29
N VAL A 178 -16.56 -7.97 1.27
CA VAL A 178 -15.47 -7.17 0.67
C VAL A 178 -14.99 -6.10 1.63
N TYR A 179 -15.90 -5.42 2.31
CA TYR A 179 -15.57 -4.27 3.15
C TYR A 179 -15.48 -4.60 4.64
N LYS A 180 -15.89 -5.80 5.06
CA LYS A 180 -15.96 -6.21 6.47
C LYS A 180 -14.65 -5.90 7.21
N ALA A 181 -13.54 -6.41 6.71
CA ALA A 181 -12.25 -6.28 7.38
C ALA A 181 -11.84 -4.81 7.56
N LEU A 182 -12.05 -3.99 6.53
CA LEU A 182 -11.75 -2.55 6.57
C LEU A 182 -12.62 -1.84 7.59
N ILE A 183 -13.94 -2.08 7.55
CA ILE A 183 -14.91 -1.43 8.46
C ILE A 183 -14.65 -1.84 9.91
N GLU A 184 -14.45 -3.13 10.19
CA GLU A 184 -14.14 -3.61 11.53
C GLU A 184 -12.85 -2.98 12.07
N TRP A 185 -11.84 -2.82 11.21
CA TRP A 185 -10.58 -2.18 11.59
C TRP A 185 -10.76 -0.69 11.89
N GLU A 186 -11.47 0.05 11.04
CA GLU A 186 -11.71 1.49 11.24
C GLU A 186 -12.62 1.78 12.44
N GLN A 187 -13.72 1.04 12.54
CA GLN A 187 -14.75 1.28 13.55
C GLN A 187 -14.45 0.61 14.90
N LYS A 188 -13.45 -0.29 14.95
CA LYS A 188 -13.10 -1.11 16.12
C LYS A 188 -14.31 -1.90 16.68
N LYS A 189 -15.20 -2.32 15.79
CA LYS A 189 -16.42 -3.07 16.10
C LYS A 189 -16.54 -4.24 15.13
N LYS A 190 -17.07 -5.38 15.64
CA LYS A 190 -17.34 -6.54 14.79
C LYS A 190 -18.60 -6.34 13.95
N MET A 191 -18.58 -6.87 12.73
CA MET A 191 -19.73 -6.93 11.85
C MET A 191 -20.35 -8.33 11.86
N HIS A 192 -21.68 -8.37 11.91
CA HIS A 192 -22.46 -9.61 11.90
C HIS A 192 -23.52 -9.58 10.81
N LEU A 193 -23.74 -10.71 10.16
CA LEU A 193 -24.83 -10.89 9.21
C LEU A 193 -25.92 -11.72 9.89
N LYS A 194 -27.12 -11.16 10.10
CA LYS A 194 -28.29 -11.86 10.64
C LYS A 194 -29.50 -11.57 9.75
N LEU A 195 -30.21 -12.61 9.33
CA LEU A 195 -31.43 -12.47 8.51
C LEU A 195 -31.22 -11.55 7.28
N ASN A 196 -30.11 -11.71 6.59
CA ASN A 196 -29.73 -10.90 5.43
C ASN A 196 -29.56 -9.39 5.70
N LYS A 197 -29.38 -8.99 6.97
CA LYS A 197 -29.06 -7.63 7.39
C LYS A 197 -27.69 -7.60 8.05
N VAL A 198 -26.92 -6.58 7.75
CA VAL A 198 -25.59 -6.37 8.32
C VAL A 198 -25.70 -5.46 9.55
N TYR A 199 -25.08 -5.88 10.63
CA TYR A 199 -25.02 -5.15 11.89
C TYR A 199 -23.57 -4.85 12.25
N LEU A 200 -23.32 -3.73 12.91
CA LEU A 200 -22.04 -3.30 13.42
C LEU A 200 -22.06 -3.20 14.94
N GLY A 201 -21.20 -3.98 15.63
CA GLY A 201 -21.17 -4.06 17.09
C GLY A 201 -22.21 -5.01 17.66
N ASP A 202 -22.32 -5.02 18.99
CA ASP A 202 -23.26 -5.85 19.74
C ASP A 202 -24.65 -5.23 19.65
N SER A 203 -25.49 -5.75 18.78
CA SER A 203 -26.90 -5.43 18.68
C SER A 203 -27.73 -6.71 18.57
#